data_ca73c488eba06a60084d3d4fafa141ec
#
_entry.id   ca73c488eba06a60084d3d4fafa141ec
#
_cell.length_a   1.000
_cell.length_b   1.000
_cell.length_c   1.000
_cell.angle_alpha   90.00
_cell.angle_beta   90.00
_cell.angle_gamma   90.00
#
_symmetry.space_group_name_H-M   'P 1'
#
loop_
_entity.id
_entity.type
_entity.pdbx_description
1 polymer ?
#
loop_
_entity_poly.entity_id
_entity_poly.type
_entity_poly.pdbx_seq_one_letter_code
_entity_poly.pdbx_strand_id
1 'polypeptide(L)'
;MVETRIAVVGMGPRSLGALEALAARLGNDAAPLSVDCYDPFPACGAGPNFDPEELDLCRLNIPMRDIDIRPPEFTGCSTFAEWLADTPHPDVFPARADLGRYLEARYNALRRSGRLAITHLPTIATELKQEGDLWMLRADDAWHGPYTEVLLSVGQPQVQPDEQLAEWQQHASAEGRTVAQAYPARRLAEEAAGWTGRTVAIRGLALSAFDVLRVLTTAQGGRFEEGQYIASGQEPAQIVPFSLDGLPPFPKPETEALDARFNLSAAETELFSTNIQAAAIANPEQARTLLTEALVSPVIRILTEFGAETDFSAVFAWLETEFSDPGTQETEGPVETLKTGIAMAEGAATPSVGYTVGQVWRKWQDQLRSGYNPAKTQPDTADLIVAFDEGLKRYSYGPPVSSSRELAALIEAGIVTLDHAADPDIALTEGGWTLTSDQGSVEADVMIDAVIASPDLSILRSSLLNGLVDEGKLCPISESLAAETAADAQIIAQDGTRSPGLCLLGRLALGSVVAADSLHDCFGAASHRWAQDVVERMEGKVET
;
A
#
# COMPACT_ATOMS: atom_id res chain seq x y z
N MET A 1 -36.53 7.01 17.71
CA MET A 1 -35.37 6.48 16.99
C MET A 1 -34.29 7.56 17.14
N VAL A 2 -33.08 7.18 17.49
CA VAL A 2 -31.93 8.09 17.49
C VAL A 2 -31.65 8.42 16.02
N GLU A 3 -31.42 9.70 15.73
CA GLU A 3 -31.04 10.13 14.38
C GLU A 3 -29.65 9.53 14.05
N THR A 4 -29.53 8.88 12.92
CA THR A 4 -28.25 8.28 12.49
C THR A 4 -27.25 9.37 12.17
N ARG A 5 -26.11 9.33 12.85
CA ARG A 5 -24.99 10.25 12.67
C ARG A 5 -23.69 9.45 12.64
N ILE A 6 -22.84 9.72 11.67
CA ILE A 6 -21.60 8.97 11.42
C ILE A 6 -20.39 9.84 11.73
N ALA A 7 -19.41 9.30 12.46
CA ALA A 7 -18.07 9.87 12.53
C ALA A 7 -17.12 9.09 11.60
N VAL A 8 -16.27 9.81 10.88
CA VAL A 8 -15.20 9.24 10.05
C VAL A 8 -13.87 9.80 10.55
N VAL A 9 -12.94 8.92 10.91
CA VAL A 9 -11.59 9.29 11.33
C VAL A 9 -10.61 8.94 10.22
N GLY A 10 -10.00 9.99 9.64
CA GLY A 10 -9.22 9.92 8.40
C GLY A 10 -10.09 10.09 7.15
N MET A 11 -9.77 11.07 6.31
CA MET A 11 -10.56 11.39 5.10
C MET A 11 -9.70 11.23 3.83
N GLY A 12 -9.00 10.10 3.74
CA GLY A 12 -8.26 9.69 2.55
C GLY A 12 -9.14 8.95 1.52
N PRO A 13 -8.52 8.30 0.52
CA PRO A 13 -9.23 7.60 -0.56
C PRO A 13 -10.20 6.52 -0.06
N ARG A 14 -9.85 5.83 1.02
CA ARG A 14 -10.66 4.76 1.59
C ARG A 14 -11.97 5.29 2.17
N SER A 15 -11.93 6.36 2.94
CA SER A 15 -13.15 7.02 3.43
C SER A 15 -13.96 7.59 2.28
N LEU A 16 -13.30 8.16 1.27
CA LEU A 16 -14.01 8.65 0.08
C LEU A 16 -14.80 7.51 -0.58
N GLY A 17 -14.15 6.37 -0.86
CA GLY A 17 -14.82 5.22 -1.47
C GLY A 17 -15.95 4.65 -0.62
N ALA A 18 -15.75 4.56 0.71
CA ALA A 18 -16.77 4.12 1.65
C ALA A 18 -17.98 5.06 1.68
N LEU A 19 -17.76 6.38 1.74
CA LEU A 19 -18.83 7.37 1.72
C LEU A 19 -19.57 7.45 0.37
N GLU A 20 -18.87 7.26 -0.74
CA GLU A 20 -19.51 7.14 -2.07
C GLU A 20 -20.39 5.89 -2.16
N ALA A 21 -19.90 4.74 -1.66
CA ALA A 21 -20.66 3.51 -1.61
C ALA A 21 -21.90 3.65 -0.72
N LEU A 22 -21.78 4.35 0.42
CA LEU A 22 -22.90 4.64 1.31
C LEU A 22 -23.92 5.56 0.62
N ALA A 23 -23.47 6.67 0.06
CA ALA A 23 -24.33 7.63 -0.64
C ALA A 23 -25.08 7.00 -1.83
N ALA A 24 -24.44 6.03 -2.51
CA ALA A 24 -25.09 5.29 -3.60
C ALA A 24 -26.28 4.43 -3.14
N ARG A 25 -26.30 4.00 -1.87
CA ARG A 25 -27.37 3.16 -1.28
C ARG A 25 -28.52 3.95 -0.68
N LEU A 26 -28.30 5.24 -0.39
CA LEU A 26 -29.36 6.11 0.13
C LEU A 26 -30.36 6.46 -0.98
N GLY A 27 -31.63 6.46 -0.66
CA GLY A 27 -32.69 6.87 -1.59
C GLY A 27 -32.55 8.32 -2.03
N ASN A 28 -32.96 8.64 -3.25
CA ASN A 28 -32.88 10.01 -3.79
C ASN A 28 -33.70 11.03 -2.99
N ASP A 29 -34.79 10.58 -2.34
CA ASP A 29 -35.71 11.41 -1.56
C ASP A 29 -35.44 11.36 -0.05
N ALA A 30 -34.39 10.64 0.39
CA ALA A 30 -34.02 10.56 1.80
C ALA A 30 -33.40 11.90 2.27
N ALA A 31 -33.63 12.26 3.54
CA ALA A 31 -32.90 13.38 4.15
C ALA A 31 -31.40 13.08 4.13
N PRO A 32 -30.54 14.09 3.89
CA PRO A 32 -29.09 13.88 3.91
C PRO A 32 -28.60 13.31 5.22
N LEU A 33 -27.83 12.21 5.16
CA LEU A 33 -27.24 11.58 6.33
C LEU A 33 -26.08 12.44 6.85
N SER A 34 -26.06 12.73 8.16
CA SER A 34 -25.03 13.55 8.79
C SER A 34 -23.74 12.78 8.97
N VAL A 35 -22.62 13.33 8.47
CA VAL A 35 -21.28 12.74 8.54
C VAL A 35 -20.27 13.79 9.00
N ASP A 36 -19.60 13.54 10.11
CA ASP A 36 -18.50 14.37 10.62
C ASP A 36 -17.17 13.67 10.32
N CYS A 37 -16.31 14.30 9.52
CA CYS A 37 -15.01 13.78 9.13
C CYS A 37 -13.89 14.48 9.90
N TYR A 38 -13.16 13.74 10.71
CA TYR A 38 -12.02 14.19 11.50
C TYR A 38 -10.72 13.84 10.78
N ASP A 39 -10.07 14.83 10.17
CA ASP A 39 -8.79 14.69 9.50
C ASP A 39 -8.04 16.01 9.49
N PRO A 40 -6.82 16.07 10.05
CA PRO A 40 -6.00 17.28 10.01
C PRO A 40 -5.45 17.57 8.59
N PHE A 41 -5.44 16.59 7.69
CA PHE A 41 -4.93 16.78 6.33
C PHE A 41 -5.93 17.57 5.48
N PRO A 42 -5.49 18.65 4.80
CA PRO A 42 -6.41 19.57 4.16
C PRO A 42 -7.10 19.02 2.90
N ALA A 43 -6.42 18.14 2.15
CA ALA A 43 -6.93 17.59 0.89
C ALA A 43 -7.80 16.35 1.14
N CYS A 44 -9.07 16.59 1.52
CA CYS A 44 -10.04 15.52 1.74
C CYS A 44 -10.24 14.66 0.49
N GLY A 45 -10.28 13.34 0.67
CA GLY A 45 -10.38 12.35 -0.39
C GLY A 45 -9.03 11.87 -0.90
N ALA A 46 -7.98 12.70 -0.86
CA ALA A 46 -6.63 12.37 -1.28
C ALA A 46 -5.80 11.73 -0.15
N GLY A 47 -5.81 12.36 1.03
CA GLY A 47 -4.93 11.99 2.13
C GLY A 47 -3.44 12.22 1.82
N PRO A 48 -2.55 12.04 2.80
CA PRO A 48 -1.13 12.36 2.63
C PRO A 48 -0.40 11.48 1.60
N ASN A 49 -0.91 10.27 1.32
CA ASN A 49 -0.27 9.38 0.34
C ASN A 49 -0.46 9.84 -1.12
N PHE A 50 -1.49 10.63 -1.39
CA PHE A 50 -1.77 11.25 -2.69
C PHE A 50 -1.87 12.76 -2.53
N ASP A 51 -0.95 13.38 -1.76
CA ASP A 51 -0.93 14.82 -1.54
C ASP A 51 -0.96 15.56 -2.89
N PRO A 52 -1.97 16.42 -3.15
CA PRO A 52 -2.05 17.21 -4.38
C PRO A 52 -0.87 18.15 -4.62
N GLU A 53 -0.14 18.50 -3.55
CA GLU A 53 1.03 19.37 -3.58
C GLU A 53 2.36 18.60 -3.65
N GLU A 54 2.33 17.26 -3.75
CA GLU A 54 3.54 16.46 -3.86
C GLU A 54 4.22 16.68 -5.22
N LEU A 55 5.50 16.35 -5.30
CA LEU A 55 6.28 16.51 -6.53
C LEU A 55 5.72 15.61 -7.65
N ASP A 56 5.59 16.15 -8.84
CA ASP A 56 5.15 15.40 -10.03
C ASP A 56 6.15 14.30 -10.45
N LEU A 57 7.33 14.28 -9.83
CA LEU A 57 8.33 13.20 -9.95
C LEU A 57 7.86 11.90 -9.30
N CYS A 58 7.04 11.98 -8.25
CA CYS A 58 6.49 10.83 -7.55
C CYS A 58 5.38 10.19 -8.41
N ARG A 59 5.65 8.98 -8.89
CA ARG A 59 4.77 8.28 -9.81
C ARG A 59 3.89 7.26 -9.09
N LEU A 60 2.70 7.03 -9.65
CA LEU A 60 1.92 5.85 -9.30
C LEU A 60 2.67 4.59 -9.78
N ASN A 61 2.44 3.47 -9.09
CA ASN A 61 2.86 2.14 -9.56
C ASN A 61 1.75 1.42 -10.34
N ILE A 62 0.73 2.17 -10.78
CA ILE A 62 -0.42 1.67 -11.57
C ILE A 62 -0.42 2.46 -12.87
N PRO A 63 -0.37 1.80 -14.04
CA PRO A 63 -0.48 2.48 -15.33
C PRO A 63 -1.90 3.00 -15.54
N MET A 64 -2.05 3.98 -16.40
CA MET A 64 -3.33 4.64 -16.68
C MET A 64 -4.44 3.67 -17.07
N ARG A 65 -4.12 2.63 -17.87
CA ARG A 65 -5.05 1.58 -18.30
C ARG A 65 -5.67 0.78 -17.15
N ASP A 66 -4.96 0.69 -16.02
CA ASP A 66 -5.38 -0.11 -14.87
C ASP A 66 -6.03 0.74 -13.77
N ILE A 67 -6.15 2.07 -13.91
CA ILE A 67 -6.80 2.93 -12.93
C ILE A 67 -8.31 2.92 -13.18
N ASP A 68 -8.99 1.87 -12.70
CA ASP A 68 -10.46 1.74 -12.79
C ASP A 68 -11.12 1.99 -11.43
N ILE A 69 -11.20 3.27 -11.07
CA ILE A 69 -11.88 3.76 -9.86
C ILE A 69 -13.05 4.68 -10.25
N ARG A 70 -14.10 4.12 -10.83
CA ARG A 70 -15.23 4.91 -11.35
C ARG A 70 -16.01 5.60 -10.25
N PRO A 71 -16.26 6.93 -10.36
CA PRO A 71 -17.12 7.62 -9.42
C PRO A 71 -18.58 7.23 -9.62
N PRO A 72 -19.43 7.32 -8.57
CA PRO A 72 -20.86 7.09 -8.71
C PRO A 72 -21.49 8.14 -9.66
N GLU A 73 -22.38 7.69 -10.55
CA GLU A 73 -23.03 8.53 -11.56
C GLU A 73 -23.73 9.77 -10.98
N PHE A 74 -24.35 9.62 -9.80
CA PHE A 74 -25.08 10.72 -9.16
C PHE A 74 -24.18 11.90 -8.76
N THR A 75 -22.86 11.72 -8.69
CA THR A 75 -21.91 12.81 -8.38
C THR A 75 -21.65 13.72 -9.57
N GLY A 76 -21.88 13.21 -10.79
CA GLY A 76 -21.52 13.89 -12.04
C GLY A 76 -20.00 14.07 -12.24
N CYS A 77 -19.18 13.38 -11.45
CA CYS A 77 -17.72 13.39 -11.60
C CYS A 77 -17.34 12.45 -12.75
N SER A 78 -16.40 12.87 -13.61
CA SER A 78 -15.83 12.04 -14.67
C SER A 78 -14.84 11.03 -14.13
N THR A 79 -14.46 10.05 -14.95
CA THR A 79 -13.34 9.13 -14.63
C THR A 79 -12.01 9.89 -14.56
N PHE A 80 -10.98 9.29 -13.95
CA PHE A 80 -9.67 9.95 -13.85
C PHE A 80 -9.07 10.29 -15.22
N ALA A 81 -9.20 9.37 -16.18
CA ALA A 81 -8.72 9.59 -17.55
C ALA A 81 -9.43 10.75 -18.26
N GLU A 82 -10.74 10.90 -18.07
CA GLU A 82 -11.53 11.99 -18.64
C GLU A 82 -11.31 13.32 -17.89
N TRP A 83 -10.93 13.26 -16.63
CA TRP A 83 -10.67 14.43 -15.79
C TRP A 83 -9.34 15.12 -16.16
N LEU A 84 -8.34 14.34 -16.57
CA LEU A 84 -7.07 14.88 -17.06
C LEU A 84 -7.30 15.62 -18.38
N ALA A 85 -6.73 16.84 -18.50
CA ALA A 85 -6.91 17.71 -19.68
C ALA A 85 -6.40 17.05 -20.98
N ASP A 86 -5.26 16.36 -20.88
CA ASP A 86 -4.68 15.55 -21.96
C ASP A 86 -4.70 14.10 -21.48
N THR A 87 -5.56 13.27 -22.06
CA THR A 87 -5.62 11.84 -21.70
C THR A 87 -4.29 11.17 -22.03
N PRO A 88 -3.52 10.71 -21.00
CA PRO A 88 -2.24 10.09 -21.26
C PRO A 88 -2.40 8.76 -22.00
N HIS A 89 -1.29 8.31 -22.62
CA HIS A 89 -1.23 6.97 -23.19
C HIS A 89 -1.55 5.91 -22.11
N PRO A 90 -2.27 4.82 -22.45
CA PRO A 90 -2.65 3.78 -21.49
C PRO A 90 -1.50 3.22 -20.64
N ASP A 91 -0.29 3.17 -21.21
CA ASP A 91 0.90 2.62 -20.54
C ASP A 91 1.66 3.64 -19.67
N VAL A 92 1.22 4.91 -19.64
CA VAL A 92 1.84 5.94 -18.79
C VAL A 92 1.45 5.73 -17.33
N PHE A 93 2.41 5.92 -16.44
CA PHE A 93 2.19 5.96 -15.00
C PHE A 93 2.05 7.42 -14.57
N PRO A 94 0.85 7.87 -14.17
CA PRO A 94 0.60 9.26 -13.81
C PRO A 94 1.37 9.71 -12.57
N ALA A 95 1.49 11.03 -12.40
CA ALA A 95 1.98 11.59 -11.15
C ALA A 95 0.99 11.29 -10.01
N ARG A 96 1.53 11.03 -8.83
CA ARG A 96 0.73 10.75 -7.63
C ARG A 96 -0.12 11.96 -7.23
N ALA A 97 0.41 13.17 -7.40
CA ALA A 97 -0.29 14.43 -7.15
C ALA A 97 -1.49 14.65 -8.09
N ASP A 98 -1.42 14.20 -9.36
CA ASP A 98 -2.57 14.27 -10.28
C ASP A 98 -3.75 13.44 -9.77
N LEU A 99 -3.47 12.23 -9.30
CA LEU A 99 -4.50 11.41 -8.67
C LEU A 99 -5.06 12.09 -7.41
N GLY A 100 -4.20 12.71 -6.61
CA GLY A 100 -4.62 13.46 -5.43
C GLY A 100 -5.58 14.60 -5.76
N ARG A 101 -5.24 15.41 -6.74
CA ARG A 101 -6.11 16.51 -7.25
C ARG A 101 -7.46 15.97 -7.76
N TYR A 102 -7.45 14.84 -8.44
CA TYR A 102 -8.69 14.16 -8.87
C TYR A 102 -9.53 13.65 -7.70
N LEU A 103 -8.91 13.01 -6.69
CA LEU A 103 -9.62 12.50 -5.52
C LEU A 103 -10.25 13.63 -4.69
N GLU A 104 -9.58 14.77 -4.56
CA GLU A 104 -10.15 15.97 -3.94
C GLU A 104 -11.34 16.53 -4.76
N ALA A 105 -11.23 16.59 -6.09
CA ALA A 105 -12.32 16.97 -6.95
C ALA A 105 -13.53 16.02 -6.80
N ARG A 106 -13.29 14.72 -6.67
CA ARG A 106 -14.28 13.67 -6.46
C ARG A 106 -14.97 13.80 -5.09
N TYR A 107 -14.21 14.06 -4.02
CA TYR A 107 -14.77 14.39 -2.71
C TYR A 107 -15.69 15.62 -2.76
N ASN A 108 -15.26 16.68 -3.44
CA ASN A 108 -16.06 17.87 -3.62
C ASN A 108 -17.35 17.61 -4.43
N ALA A 109 -17.31 16.70 -5.42
CA ALA A 109 -18.48 16.26 -6.16
C ALA A 109 -19.45 15.47 -5.27
N LEU A 110 -18.97 14.57 -4.43
CA LEU A 110 -19.77 13.85 -3.44
C LEU A 110 -20.50 14.83 -2.50
N ARG A 111 -19.79 15.81 -1.95
CA ARG A 111 -20.40 16.85 -1.09
C ARG A 111 -21.51 17.63 -1.79
N ARG A 112 -21.26 18.03 -3.04
CA ARG A 112 -22.27 18.77 -3.85
C ARG A 112 -23.49 17.94 -4.22
N SER A 113 -23.40 16.62 -4.20
CA SER A 113 -24.54 15.73 -4.48
C SER A 113 -25.69 15.90 -3.47
N GLY A 114 -25.37 16.35 -2.26
CA GLY A 114 -26.34 16.60 -1.19
C GLY A 114 -26.90 15.33 -0.54
N ARG A 115 -26.44 14.14 -0.93
CA ARG A 115 -26.90 12.87 -0.30
C ARG A 115 -26.35 12.66 1.12
N LEU A 116 -25.16 13.21 1.36
CA LEU A 116 -24.52 13.25 2.68
C LEU A 116 -24.31 14.71 3.09
N ALA A 117 -24.64 15.04 4.34
CA ALA A 117 -24.31 16.31 4.96
C ALA A 117 -22.92 16.18 5.62
N ILE A 118 -21.87 16.31 4.82
CA ILE A 118 -20.48 16.10 5.26
C ILE A 118 -19.92 17.39 5.88
N THR A 119 -19.48 17.30 7.14
CA THR A 119 -18.72 18.35 7.84
C THR A 119 -17.28 17.87 7.99
N HIS A 120 -16.32 18.60 7.40
CA HIS A 120 -14.90 18.37 7.64
C HIS A 120 -14.43 19.16 8.86
N LEU A 121 -13.84 18.46 9.81
CA LEU A 121 -13.23 18.97 11.02
C LEU A 121 -11.71 18.74 10.91
N PRO A 122 -10.91 19.81 10.67
CA PRO A 122 -9.46 19.68 10.42
C PRO A 122 -8.69 19.48 11.72
N THR A 123 -9.01 18.42 12.45
CA THR A 123 -8.47 18.10 13.77
C THR A 123 -8.22 16.61 13.92
N ILE A 124 -7.41 16.26 14.91
CA ILE A 124 -7.08 14.89 15.28
C ILE A 124 -8.07 14.39 16.32
N ALA A 125 -8.71 13.25 16.03
CA ALA A 125 -9.48 12.50 17.00
C ALA A 125 -8.53 11.82 18.01
N THR A 126 -8.74 12.04 19.30
CA THR A 126 -7.81 11.62 20.35
C THR A 126 -8.34 10.51 21.25
N GLU A 127 -9.67 10.37 21.35
CA GLU A 127 -10.31 9.40 22.25
C GLU A 127 -11.69 9.01 21.72
N LEU A 128 -12.07 7.76 21.91
CA LEU A 128 -13.42 7.24 21.67
C LEU A 128 -13.98 6.66 22.96
N LYS A 129 -15.25 6.93 23.23
CA LYS A 129 -15.96 6.43 24.38
C LYS A 129 -17.32 5.90 23.96
N GLN A 130 -17.68 4.73 24.42
CA GLN A 130 -18.99 4.14 24.20
C GLN A 130 -19.96 4.54 25.33
N GLU A 131 -21.16 5.03 24.97
CA GLU A 131 -22.25 5.35 25.90
C GLU A 131 -23.52 4.62 25.47
N GLY A 132 -23.78 3.45 26.04
CA GLY A 132 -24.79 2.50 25.55
C GLY A 132 -24.42 2.00 24.16
N ASP A 133 -25.33 2.17 23.18
CA ASP A 133 -25.11 1.78 21.79
C ASP A 133 -24.53 2.92 20.93
N LEU A 134 -24.11 4.01 21.54
CA LEU A 134 -23.63 5.22 20.87
C LEU A 134 -22.17 5.50 21.20
N TRP A 135 -21.51 6.23 20.30
CA TRP A 135 -20.13 6.62 20.43
C TRP A 135 -19.97 8.13 20.62
N MET A 136 -19.09 8.51 21.52
CA MET A 136 -18.61 9.87 21.68
C MET A 136 -17.15 9.92 21.25
N LEU A 137 -16.77 10.95 20.50
CA LEU A 137 -15.42 11.16 19.99
C LEU A 137 -14.85 12.45 20.56
N ARG A 138 -13.61 12.43 21.05
CA ARG A 138 -12.91 13.61 21.56
C ARG A 138 -11.98 14.18 20.49
N ALA A 139 -12.13 15.47 20.21
CA ALA A 139 -11.25 16.26 19.35
C ALA A 139 -11.24 17.71 19.85
N ASP A 140 -10.12 18.42 19.70
CA ASP A 140 -9.94 19.80 20.17
C ASP A 140 -10.40 20.02 21.63
N ASP A 141 -10.05 19.06 22.52
CA ASP A 141 -10.44 19.04 23.93
C ASP A 141 -11.96 19.00 24.21
N ALA A 142 -12.79 18.77 23.20
CA ALA A 142 -14.23 18.65 23.32
C ALA A 142 -14.73 17.26 22.91
N TRP A 143 -15.85 16.85 23.55
CA TRP A 143 -16.58 15.66 23.14
C TRP A 143 -17.61 16.00 22.06
N HIS A 144 -17.62 15.23 20.99
CA HIS A 144 -18.53 15.32 19.85
C HIS A 144 -19.37 14.06 19.74
N GLY A 145 -20.56 14.17 19.18
CA GLY A 145 -21.50 13.08 19.04
C GLY A 145 -22.88 13.42 19.61
N PRO A 146 -23.72 12.46 19.99
CA PRO A 146 -23.47 11.01 19.84
C PRO A 146 -23.48 10.53 18.39
N TYR A 147 -22.70 9.51 18.10
CA TYR A 147 -22.63 8.83 16.80
C TYR A 147 -23.19 7.42 16.91
N THR A 148 -23.95 7.00 15.92
CA THR A 148 -24.41 5.61 15.78
C THR A 148 -23.36 4.74 15.10
N GLU A 149 -22.51 5.35 14.24
CA GLU A 149 -21.45 4.70 13.50
C GLU A 149 -20.15 5.50 13.60
N VAL A 150 -19.04 4.80 13.75
CA VAL A 150 -17.68 5.35 13.67
C VAL A 150 -16.87 4.52 12.68
N LEU A 151 -16.39 5.15 11.63
CA LEU A 151 -15.48 4.54 10.67
C LEU A 151 -14.05 5.01 10.91
N LEU A 152 -13.17 4.08 11.28
CA LEU A 152 -11.74 4.30 11.33
C LEU A 152 -11.13 3.95 9.98
N SER A 153 -10.52 4.91 9.31
CA SER A 153 -9.75 4.68 8.08
C SER A 153 -8.51 5.58 8.06
N VAL A 154 -7.73 5.42 9.09
CA VAL A 154 -6.60 6.28 9.47
C VAL A 154 -5.36 6.12 8.57
N GLY A 155 -5.43 5.25 7.54
CA GLY A 155 -4.31 5.01 6.63
C GLY A 155 -3.12 4.34 7.33
N GLN A 156 -1.94 4.92 7.15
CA GLN A 156 -0.74 4.54 7.88
C GLN A 156 -0.55 5.52 9.05
N PRO A 157 -0.94 5.15 10.28
CA PRO A 157 -0.75 6.01 11.44
C PRO A 157 0.75 6.13 11.78
N GLN A 158 1.08 7.16 12.55
CA GLN A 158 2.41 7.27 13.11
C GLN A 158 2.69 6.10 14.06
N VAL A 159 3.90 5.56 13.99
CA VAL A 159 4.36 4.48 14.85
C VAL A 159 5.61 4.89 15.63
N GLN A 160 5.93 4.14 16.66
CA GLN A 160 7.24 4.25 17.29
C GLN A 160 8.30 3.77 16.30
N PRO A 161 9.46 4.46 16.18
CA PRO A 161 10.55 3.95 15.38
C PRO A 161 10.97 2.59 15.95
N ASP A 162 11.34 1.68 15.08
CA ASP A 162 11.99 0.45 15.50
C ASP A 162 13.34 0.77 16.19
N GLU A 163 13.93 -0.23 16.84
CA GLU A 163 15.14 -0.07 17.64
C GLU A 163 16.29 0.54 16.83
N GLN A 164 16.48 0.06 15.60
CA GLN A 164 17.53 0.54 14.69
C GLN A 164 17.31 2.02 14.31
N LEU A 165 16.10 2.38 13.91
CA LEU A 165 15.78 3.75 13.53
C LEU A 165 15.86 4.71 14.74
N ALA A 166 15.42 4.27 15.93
CA ALA A 166 15.53 5.04 17.16
C ALA A 166 16.99 5.32 17.53
N GLU A 167 17.86 4.31 17.44
CA GLU A 167 19.30 4.45 17.65
C GLU A 167 19.93 5.43 16.65
N TRP A 168 19.58 5.33 15.37
CA TRP A 168 20.08 6.24 14.35
C TRP A 168 19.63 7.69 14.56
N GLN A 169 18.39 7.90 14.97
CA GLN A 169 17.88 9.25 15.31
C GLN A 169 18.60 9.84 16.52
N GLN A 170 18.90 9.03 17.53
CA GLN A 170 19.68 9.45 18.68
C GLN A 170 21.11 9.82 18.30
N HIS A 171 21.77 8.96 17.52
CA HIS A 171 23.12 9.19 17.00
C HIS A 171 23.18 10.46 16.15
N ALA A 172 22.26 10.61 15.19
CA ALA A 172 22.19 11.79 14.34
C ALA A 172 22.03 13.09 15.15
N SER A 173 21.20 13.06 16.20
CA SER A 173 21.02 14.20 17.11
C SER A 173 22.29 14.53 17.89
N ALA A 174 23.07 13.52 18.31
CA ALA A 174 24.30 13.71 19.08
C ALA A 174 25.43 14.27 18.21
N GLU A 175 25.57 13.79 16.98
CA GLU A 175 26.69 14.08 16.08
C GLU A 175 26.36 15.17 15.04
N GLY A 176 25.18 15.77 15.09
CA GLY A 176 24.74 16.79 14.12
C GLY A 176 24.60 16.22 12.70
N ARG A 177 24.18 14.94 12.59
CA ARG A 177 23.90 14.25 11.35
C ARG A 177 22.42 14.28 11.02
N THR A 178 22.04 13.75 9.86
CA THR A 178 20.65 13.78 9.37
C THR A 178 20.10 12.37 9.19
N VAL A 179 18.97 12.10 9.84
CA VAL A 179 18.06 11.00 9.46
C VAL A 179 16.80 11.65 8.89
N ALA A 180 16.55 11.45 7.60
CA ALA A 180 15.40 12.02 6.89
C ALA A 180 14.34 10.94 6.61
N GLN A 181 13.10 11.39 6.34
CA GLN A 181 12.00 10.53 5.88
C GLN A 181 11.84 10.65 4.37
N ALA A 182 11.44 9.56 3.71
CA ALA A 182 11.18 9.56 2.26
C ALA A 182 10.04 10.53 1.87
N TYR A 183 9.07 10.72 2.74
CA TYR A 183 7.90 11.57 2.48
C TYR A 183 7.63 12.58 3.60
N PRO A 184 7.07 13.75 3.28
CA PRO A 184 6.70 14.24 1.94
C PRO A 184 7.95 14.47 1.08
N ALA A 185 7.92 14.01 -0.18
CA ALA A 185 9.08 14.10 -1.08
C ALA A 185 9.50 15.55 -1.38
N ARG A 186 8.54 16.50 -1.39
CA ARG A 186 8.84 17.93 -1.52
C ARG A 186 9.75 18.44 -0.39
N ARG A 187 9.54 18.00 0.86
CA ARG A 187 10.40 18.36 1.99
C ARG A 187 11.77 17.71 1.87
N LEU A 188 11.81 16.44 1.49
CA LEU A 188 13.06 15.74 1.24
C LEU A 188 13.89 16.44 0.15
N ALA A 189 13.26 16.97 -0.91
CA ALA A 189 13.94 17.72 -1.98
C ALA A 189 14.56 19.02 -1.47
N GLU A 190 13.89 19.74 -0.58
CA GLU A 190 14.43 20.94 0.07
C GLU A 190 15.64 20.61 0.94
N GLU A 191 15.57 19.55 1.73
CA GLU A 191 16.69 19.09 2.57
C GLU A 191 17.87 18.61 1.71
N ALA A 192 17.59 17.86 0.64
CA ALA A 192 18.58 17.29 -0.27
C ALA A 192 19.41 18.34 -1.03
N ALA A 193 18.88 19.54 -1.22
CA ALA A 193 19.62 20.66 -1.83
C ALA A 193 20.92 21.02 -1.05
N GLY A 194 21.00 20.63 0.22
CA GLY A 194 22.20 20.79 1.05
C GLY A 194 23.17 19.60 1.04
N TRP A 195 22.91 18.55 0.23
CA TRP A 195 23.67 17.31 0.28
C TRP A 195 24.59 17.08 -0.93
N THR A 196 24.83 18.11 -1.72
CA THR A 196 25.79 18.05 -2.83
C THR A 196 27.14 17.51 -2.35
N GLY A 197 27.64 16.49 -3.04
CA GLY A 197 28.92 15.86 -2.74
C GLY A 197 28.97 14.95 -1.51
N ARG A 198 27.83 14.75 -0.81
CA ARG A 198 27.71 13.82 0.33
C ARG A 198 27.40 12.41 -0.15
N THR A 199 27.63 11.43 0.71
CA THR A 199 27.11 10.08 0.55
C THR A 199 25.80 9.94 1.32
N VAL A 200 24.75 9.44 0.65
CA VAL A 200 23.41 9.27 1.21
C VAL A 200 23.03 7.79 1.18
N ALA A 201 22.76 7.20 2.33
CA ALA A 201 22.22 5.86 2.44
C ALA A 201 20.68 5.91 2.48
N ILE A 202 20.01 4.90 1.87
CA ILE A 202 18.55 4.77 1.87
C ILE A 202 18.21 3.40 2.46
N ARG A 203 17.55 3.40 3.62
CA ARG A 203 16.95 2.21 4.21
C ARG A 203 15.66 1.89 3.47
N GLY A 204 15.65 0.81 2.70
CA GLY A 204 14.57 0.37 1.81
C GLY A 204 14.95 0.46 0.33
N LEU A 205 14.63 -0.59 -0.43
CA LEU A 205 14.90 -0.70 -1.88
C LEU A 205 13.61 -1.04 -2.66
N ALA A 206 12.44 -0.80 -2.06
CA ALA A 206 11.12 -0.99 -2.69
C ALA A 206 10.65 0.32 -3.37
N LEU A 207 9.34 0.43 -3.63
CA LEU A 207 8.75 1.53 -4.41
C LEU A 207 9.12 2.94 -3.93
N SER A 208 9.19 3.16 -2.60
CA SER A 208 9.56 4.47 -2.05
C SER A 208 10.98 4.89 -2.42
N ALA A 209 11.90 3.93 -2.57
CA ALA A 209 13.28 4.22 -2.95
C ALA A 209 13.36 4.86 -4.35
N PHE A 210 12.51 4.47 -5.30
CA PHE A 210 12.49 5.09 -6.64
C PHE A 210 12.07 6.56 -6.60
N ASP A 211 11.12 6.93 -5.74
CA ASP A 211 10.75 8.33 -5.54
C ASP A 211 11.91 9.09 -4.87
N VAL A 212 12.54 8.51 -3.84
CA VAL A 212 13.73 9.09 -3.18
C VAL A 212 14.87 9.28 -4.17
N LEU A 213 15.15 8.31 -5.04
CA LEU A 213 16.18 8.45 -6.08
C LEU A 213 15.89 9.64 -7.01
N ARG A 214 14.65 9.83 -7.45
CA ARG A 214 14.28 11.00 -8.26
C ARG A 214 14.42 12.32 -7.51
N VAL A 215 14.09 12.32 -6.22
CA VAL A 215 14.28 13.48 -5.35
C VAL A 215 15.78 13.85 -5.22
N LEU A 216 16.65 12.85 -5.06
CA LEU A 216 18.09 13.06 -4.90
C LEU A 216 18.81 13.38 -6.22
N THR A 217 18.16 13.16 -7.36
CA THR A 217 18.76 13.29 -8.70
C THR A 217 18.01 14.30 -9.56
N THR A 218 16.85 13.96 -10.07
CA THR A 218 16.08 14.81 -11.00
C THR A 218 15.61 16.10 -10.34
N ALA A 219 15.18 16.07 -9.08
CA ALA A 219 14.79 17.29 -8.36
C ALA A 219 16.00 18.20 -8.07
N GLN A 220 17.22 17.65 -8.08
CA GLN A 220 18.46 18.42 -7.95
C GLN A 220 19.02 18.88 -9.31
N GLY A 221 18.23 18.77 -10.40
CA GLY A 221 18.58 19.28 -11.73
C GLY A 221 19.19 18.27 -12.68
N GLY A 222 19.42 17.02 -12.26
CA GLY A 222 19.84 15.94 -13.13
C GLY A 222 18.70 15.53 -14.10
N ARG A 223 19.03 14.86 -15.18
CA ARG A 223 18.06 14.44 -16.18
C ARG A 223 18.44 13.15 -16.87
N PHE A 224 17.45 12.45 -17.39
CA PHE A 224 17.62 11.25 -18.19
C PHE A 224 17.46 11.62 -19.67
N GLU A 225 18.47 11.30 -20.49
CA GLU A 225 18.47 11.52 -21.94
C GLU A 225 18.95 10.24 -22.64
N GLU A 226 18.17 9.75 -23.60
CA GLU A 226 18.51 8.56 -24.41
C GLU A 226 18.94 7.33 -23.56
N GLY A 227 18.30 7.15 -22.39
CA GLY A 227 18.58 6.04 -21.48
C GLY A 227 19.79 6.24 -20.57
N GLN A 228 20.48 7.38 -20.66
CA GLN A 228 21.61 7.73 -19.80
C GLN A 228 21.21 8.80 -18.79
N TYR A 229 21.85 8.77 -17.62
CA TYR A 229 21.72 9.84 -16.63
C TYR A 229 22.78 10.93 -16.86
N ILE A 230 22.34 12.17 -16.95
CA ILE A 230 23.18 13.35 -17.06
C ILE A 230 23.12 14.12 -15.75
N ALA A 231 24.21 14.10 -15.00
CA ALA A 231 24.30 14.77 -13.71
C ALA A 231 24.31 16.30 -13.85
N SER A 232 23.68 16.98 -12.90
CA SER A 232 23.72 18.45 -12.78
C SER A 232 24.94 18.92 -12.00
N GLY A 233 25.53 18.04 -11.18
CA GLY A 233 26.59 18.35 -10.22
C GLY A 233 26.07 18.88 -8.89
N GLN A 234 24.75 18.83 -8.66
CA GLN A 234 24.11 19.19 -7.38
C GLN A 234 23.62 17.96 -6.60
N GLU A 235 23.73 16.80 -7.20
CA GLU A 235 23.37 15.53 -6.57
C GLU A 235 24.32 15.16 -5.42
N PRO A 236 23.93 14.26 -4.51
CA PRO A 236 24.87 13.53 -3.67
C PRO A 236 25.97 12.87 -4.52
N ALA A 237 27.18 12.77 -3.98
CA ALA A 237 28.29 12.11 -4.69
C ALA A 237 28.02 10.62 -4.88
N GLN A 238 27.33 10.02 -3.91
CA GLN A 238 26.95 8.61 -3.95
C GLN A 238 25.65 8.38 -3.21
N ILE A 239 24.80 7.50 -3.74
CA ILE A 239 23.56 7.04 -3.11
C ILE A 239 23.66 5.52 -2.92
N VAL A 240 23.38 5.05 -1.70
CA VAL A 240 23.56 3.65 -1.27
C VAL A 240 22.23 3.13 -0.71
N PRO A 241 21.31 2.63 -1.55
CA PRO A 241 20.10 1.99 -1.07
C PRO A 241 20.41 0.57 -0.59
N PHE A 242 19.71 0.13 0.49
CA PHE A 242 19.84 -1.20 1.06
C PHE A 242 18.51 -1.70 1.64
N SER A 243 18.36 -3.01 1.71
CA SER A 243 17.22 -3.72 2.34
C SER A 243 17.69 -5.04 2.89
N LEU A 244 16.81 -5.77 3.59
CA LEU A 244 17.14 -7.08 4.16
C LEU A 244 17.59 -8.10 3.11
N ASP A 245 16.99 -8.07 1.92
CA ASP A 245 17.34 -8.97 0.80
C ASP A 245 18.23 -8.30 -0.26
N GLY A 246 18.33 -6.98 -0.24
CA GLY A 246 19.13 -6.20 -1.17
C GLY A 246 18.62 -6.17 -2.61
N LEU A 247 17.44 -6.67 -2.88
CA LEU A 247 16.95 -6.85 -4.25
C LEU A 247 15.90 -5.78 -4.63
N PRO A 248 16.04 -5.13 -5.80
CA PRO A 248 15.01 -4.27 -6.32
C PRO A 248 13.78 -5.09 -6.77
N PRO A 249 12.55 -4.54 -6.65
CA PRO A 249 11.37 -5.22 -7.12
C PRO A 249 11.34 -5.32 -8.65
N PHE A 250 10.77 -6.41 -9.16
CA PHE A 250 10.59 -6.64 -10.59
C PHE A 250 9.57 -5.66 -11.18
N PRO A 251 9.87 -4.99 -12.30
CA PRO A 251 8.93 -4.05 -12.91
C PRO A 251 7.72 -4.77 -13.52
N LYS A 252 6.61 -4.07 -13.60
CA LYS A 252 5.41 -4.55 -14.31
C LYS A 252 5.67 -4.62 -15.82
N PRO A 253 4.93 -5.48 -16.56
CA PRO A 253 5.00 -5.50 -18.02
C PRO A 253 4.83 -4.11 -18.62
N GLU A 254 5.73 -3.72 -19.53
CA GLU A 254 5.87 -2.35 -20.02
C GLU A 254 4.64 -1.84 -20.75
N THR A 255 4.02 -2.70 -21.58
CA THR A 255 2.88 -2.33 -22.41
C THR A 255 1.65 -3.17 -22.11
N GLU A 256 0.47 -2.64 -22.49
CA GLU A 256 -0.79 -3.39 -22.43
C GLU A 256 -0.69 -4.75 -23.17
N ALA A 257 -0.02 -4.78 -24.31
CA ALA A 257 0.14 -6.01 -25.09
C ALA A 257 1.00 -7.05 -24.36
N LEU A 258 2.07 -6.64 -23.67
CA LEU A 258 2.89 -7.53 -22.84
C LEU A 258 2.15 -7.97 -21.59
N ASP A 259 1.43 -7.07 -20.96
CA ASP A 259 0.60 -7.35 -19.78
C ASP A 259 -0.52 -8.35 -20.09
N ALA A 260 -1.12 -8.25 -21.29
CA ALA A 260 -2.18 -9.15 -21.76
C ALA A 260 -1.72 -10.61 -21.92
N ARG A 261 -0.40 -10.85 -22.07
CA ARG A 261 0.16 -12.23 -22.12
C ARG A 261 0.01 -12.98 -20.79
N PHE A 262 -0.22 -12.27 -19.70
CA PHE A 262 -0.50 -12.83 -18.38
C PHE A 262 -2.00 -12.93 -18.08
N ASN A 263 -2.87 -12.66 -19.05
CA ASN A 263 -4.31 -12.76 -18.85
C ASN A 263 -4.75 -14.20 -18.59
N LEU A 264 -5.79 -14.30 -17.77
CA LEU A 264 -6.33 -15.54 -17.27
C LEU A 264 -7.68 -15.83 -17.95
N SER A 265 -7.95 -17.08 -18.21
CA SER A 265 -9.25 -17.50 -18.72
C SER A 265 -10.33 -17.40 -17.64
N ALA A 266 -11.60 -17.34 -18.05
CA ALA A 266 -12.72 -17.35 -17.13
C ALA A 266 -12.71 -18.60 -16.23
N ALA A 267 -12.32 -19.76 -16.76
CA ALA A 267 -12.25 -21.00 -15.98
C ALA A 267 -11.15 -20.98 -14.91
N GLU A 268 -9.97 -20.42 -15.24
CA GLU A 268 -8.87 -20.25 -14.28
C GLU A 268 -9.27 -19.27 -13.17
N THR A 269 -9.94 -18.17 -13.52
CA THR A 269 -10.42 -17.17 -12.55
C THR A 269 -11.53 -17.74 -11.66
N GLU A 270 -12.46 -18.53 -12.21
CA GLU A 270 -13.52 -19.20 -11.43
C GLU A 270 -12.92 -20.22 -10.44
N LEU A 271 -11.94 -21.01 -10.88
CA LEU A 271 -11.21 -21.95 -10.02
C LEU A 271 -10.53 -21.22 -8.87
N PHE A 272 -9.80 -20.14 -9.17
CA PHE A 272 -9.16 -19.34 -8.12
C PHE A 272 -10.17 -18.75 -7.16
N SER A 273 -11.28 -18.19 -7.67
CA SER A 273 -12.35 -17.62 -6.83
C SER A 273 -12.95 -18.64 -5.88
N THR A 274 -13.15 -19.88 -6.35
CA THR A 274 -13.64 -20.98 -5.51
C THR A 274 -12.61 -21.39 -4.47
N ASN A 275 -11.35 -21.55 -4.90
CA ASN A 275 -10.28 -22.01 -4.04
C ASN A 275 -9.90 -20.99 -2.96
N ILE A 276 -9.88 -19.68 -3.25
CA ILE A 276 -9.57 -18.67 -2.24
C ILE A 276 -10.68 -18.57 -1.17
N GLN A 277 -11.94 -18.70 -1.53
CA GLN A 277 -13.04 -18.76 -0.57
C GLN A 277 -12.93 -19.98 0.36
N ALA A 278 -12.58 -21.15 -0.20
CA ALA A 278 -12.35 -22.35 0.57
C ALA A 278 -11.09 -22.26 1.45
N ALA A 279 -10.00 -21.71 0.91
CA ALA A 279 -8.73 -21.52 1.60
C ALA A 279 -8.85 -20.58 2.81
N ALA A 280 -9.62 -19.52 2.69
CA ALA A 280 -9.82 -18.53 3.75
C ALA A 280 -10.45 -19.12 5.03
N ILE A 281 -11.19 -20.23 4.93
CA ILE A 281 -11.84 -20.91 6.08
C ILE A 281 -11.20 -22.26 6.42
N ALA A 282 -10.16 -22.65 5.68
CA ALA A 282 -9.44 -23.90 5.88
C ALA A 282 -8.28 -23.75 6.91
N ASN A 283 -7.66 -24.85 7.29
CA ASN A 283 -6.38 -24.82 8.00
C ASN A 283 -5.22 -24.47 7.02
N PRO A 284 -4.03 -24.08 7.51
CA PRO A 284 -2.92 -23.65 6.66
C PRO A 284 -2.50 -24.66 5.58
N GLU A 285 -2.46 -25.95 5.88
CA GLU A 285 -2.07 -27.00 4.94
C GLU A 285 -3.07 -27.13 3.78
N GLN A 286 -4.36 -27.10 4.11
CA GLN A 286 -5.43 -27.14 3.10
C GLN A 286 -5.48 -25.85 2.29
N ALA A 287 -5.28 -24.70 2.92
CA ALA A 287 -5.24 -23.39 2.24
C ALA A 287 -4.10 -23.35 1.21
N ARG A 288 -2.88 -23.80 1.60
CA ARG A 288 -1.74 -23.93 0.70
C ARG A 288 -2.06 -24.84 -0.48
N THR A 289 -2.63 -26.01 -0.24
CA THR A 289 -3.00 -26.96 -1.30
C THR A 289 -3.97 -26.32 -2.31
N LEU A 290 -5.03 -25.67 -1.83
CA LEU A 290 -6.04 -25.04 -2.68
C LEU A 290 -5.45 -23.90 -3.53
N LEU A 291 -4.59 -23.06 -2.96
CA LEU A 291 -3.93 -21.98 -3.69
C LEU A 291 -2.92 -22.51 -4.71
N THR A 292 -2.16 -23.54 -4.36
CA THR A 292 -1.23 -24.21 -5.28
C THR A 292 -1.97 -24.81 -6.47
N GLU A 293 -3.07 -25.52 -6.24
CA GLU A 293 -3.91 -26.09 -7.31
C GLU A 293 -4.43 -25.02 -8.29
N ALA A 294 -4.81 -23.84 -7.78
CA ALA A 294 -5.28 -22.75 -8.64
C ALA A 294 -4.14 -22.11 -9.46
N LEU A 295 -2.92 -22.01 -8.89
CA LEU A 295 -1.79 -21.29 -9.50
C LEU A 295 -1.02 -22.12 -10.54
N VAL A 296 -0.84 -23.42 -10.33
CA VAL A 296 0.08 -24.25 -11.15
C VAL A 296 -0.30 -24.25 -12.63
N SER A 297 -1.56 -24.50 -12.94
CA SER A 297 -2.01 -24.67 -14.35
C SER A 297 -1.84 -23.38 -15.18
N PRO A 298 -2.35 -22.20 -14.75
CA PRO A 298 -2.17 -20.96 -15.50
C PRO A 298 -0.70 -20.54 -15.61
N VAL A 299 0.12 -20.77 -14.58
CA VAL A 299 1.56 -20.45 -14.63
C VAL A 299 2.28 -21.30 -15.69
N ILE A 300 2.04 -22.61 -15.73
CA ILE A 300 2.62 -23.48 -16.77
C ILE A 300 2.15 -23.06 -18.16
N ARG A 301 0.87 -22.80 -18.37
CA ARG A 301 0.34 -22.34 -19.65
C ARG A 301 1.04 -21.06 -20.12
N ILE A 302 1.11 -20.05 -19.26
CA ILE A 302 1.73 -18.77 -19.59
C ILE A 302 3.21 -18.96 -19.92
N LEU A 303 3.97 -19.68 -19.09
CA LEU A 303 5.39 -19.97 -19.34
C LEU A 303 5.60 -20.70 -20.67
N THR A 304 4.74 -21.67 -20.99
CA THR A 304 4.77 -22.38 -22.27
C THR A 304 4.51 -21.44 -23.46
N GLU A 305 3.57 -20.50 -23.33
CA GLU A 305 3.27 -19.48 -24.35
C GLU A 305 4.44 -18.49 -24.56
N PHE A 306 5.28 -18.31 -23.54
CA PHE A 306 6.55 -17.56 -23.63
C PHE A 306 7.71 -18.42 -24.17
N GLY A 307 7.50 -19.71 -24.39
CA GLY A 307 8.52 -20.64 -24.91
C GLY A 307 9.46 -21.19 -23.82
N ALA A 308 9.08 -21.10 -22.55
CA ALA A 308 9.83 -21.72 -21.47
C ALA A 308 9.64 -23.22 -21.45
N GLU A 309 10.71 -23.97 -21.22
CA GLU A 309 10.65 -25.39 -20.85
C GLU A 309 10.41 -25.47 -19.33
N THR A 310 9.16 -25.65 -18.95
CA THR A 310 8.78 -25.82 -17.55
C THR A 310 7.75 -26.92 -17.39
N ASP A 311 7.73 -27.56 -16.24
CA ASP A 311 6.79 -28.63 -15.92
C ASP A 311 6.09 -28.37 -14.57
N PHE A 312 5.16 -29.26 -14.25
CA PHE A 312 4.43 -29.23 -12.99
C PHE A 312 5.39 -29.22 -11.77
N SER A 313 6.44 -30.03 -11.82
CA SER A 313 7.36 -30.21 -10.69
C SER A 313 8.11 -28.93 -10.36
N ALA A 314 8.56 -28.20 -11.38
CA ALA A 314 9.28 -26.94 -11.19
C ALA A 314 8.39 -25.83 -10.60
N VAL A 315 7.18 -25.65 -11.12
CA VAL A 315 6.23 -24.67 -10.60
C VAL A 315 5.75 -25.03 -9.20
N PHE A 316 5.45 -26.31 -8.99
CA PHE A 316 5.04 -26.80 -7.66
C PHE A 316 6.14 -26.59 -6.61
N ALA A 317 7.38 -26.96 -6.91
CA ALA A 317 8.51 -26.77 -6.00
C ALA A 317 8.74 -25.29 -5.66
N TRP A 318 8.59 -24.40 -6.65
CA TRP A 318 8.70 -22.97 -6.43
C TRP A 318 7.62 -22.46 -5.46
N LEU A 319 6.35 -22.86 -5.68
CA LEU A 319 5.24 -22.47 -4.80
C LEU A 319 5.40 -23.01 -3.38
N GLU A 320 5.81 -24.28 -3.22
CA GLU A 320 6.07 -24.86 -1.90
C GLU A 320 7.16 -24.09 -1.12
N THR A 321 8.22 -23.67 -1.81
CA THR A 321 9.26 -22.83 -1.20
C THR A 321 8.72 -21.46 -0.84
N GLU A 322 7.97 -20.82 -1.72
CA GLU A 322 7.41 -19.48 -1.45
C GLU A 322 6.41 -19.47 -0.29
N PHE A 323 5.61 -20.52 -0.12
CA PHE A 323 4.73 -20.67 1.04
C PHE A 323 5.50 -20.93 2.35
N SER A 324 6.67 -21.56 2.28
CA SER A 324 7.45 -21.93 3.46
C SER A 324 8.43 -20.84 3.90
N ASP A 325 8.98 -20.11 2.93
CA ASP A 325 9.98 -19.07 3.12
C ASP A 325 9.77 -17.95 2.06
N PRO A 326 8.75 -17.09 2.27
CA PRO A 326 8.34 -16.10 1.27
C PRO A 326 9.45 -15.11 0.91
N GLY A 327 9.62 -14.86 -0.39
CA GLY A 327 10.52 -13.84 -0.92
C GLY A 327 12.00 -14.21 -0.94
N THR A 328 12.37 -15.48 -0.71
CA THR A 328 13.78 -15.91 -0.58
C THR A 328 14.36 -16.57 -1.84
N GLN A 329 13.57 -16.74 -2.90
CA GLN A 329 13.96 -17.59 -4.03
C GLN A 329 14.83 -16.91 -5.10
N GLU A 330 14.98 -15.59 -5.07
CA GLU A 330 15.89 -14.88 -5.96
C GLU A 330 17.32 -14.96 -5.41
N THR A 331 18.22 -15.55 -6.19
CA THR A 331 19.60 -15.82 -5.76
C THR A 331 20.65 -15.03 -6.54
N GLU A 332 20.24 -14.27 -7.57
CA GLU A 332 21.15 -13.40 -8.33
C GLU A 332 21.45 -12.12 -7.56
N GLY A 333 22.60 -11.51 -7.84
CA GLY A 333 22.94 -10.22 -7.27
C GLY A 333 22.00 -9.10 -7.73
N PRO A 334 21.90 -7.98 -6.98
CA PRO A 334 20.89 -6.95 -7.19
C PRO A 334 20.93 -6.30 -8.58
N VAL A 335 22.10 -6.09 -9.14
CA VAL A 335 22.26 -5.50 -10.49
C VAL A 335 21.78 -6.48 -11.57
N GLU A 336 22.07 -7.77 -11.43
CA GLU A 336 21.62 -8.78 -12.39
C GLU A 336 20.12 -9.00 -12.27
N THR A 337 19.56 -9.06 -11.06
CA THR A 337 18.12 -9.11 -10.82
C THR A 337 17.40 -7.92 -11.47
N LEU A 338 17.95 -6.71 -11.35
CA LEU A 338 17.41 -5.51 -12.00
C LEU A 338 17.37 -5.66 -13.52
N LYS A 339 18.47 -6.09 -14.15
CA LYS A 339 18.58 -6.28 -15.61
C LYS A 339 17.64 -7.36 -16.11
N THR A 340 17.61 -8.50 -15.43
CA THR A 340 16.73 -9.62 -15.75
C THR A 340 15.26 -9.20 -15.63
N GLY A 341 14.91 -8.46 -14.57
CA GLY A 341 13.57 -7.92 -14.37
C GLY A 341 13.13 -6.97 -15.48
N ILE A 342 14.00 -6.06 -15.90
CA ILE A 342 13.75 -5.16 -17.04
C ILE A 342 13.51 -5.98 -18.31
N ALA A 343 14.40 -6.93 -18.62
CA ALA A 343 14.31 -7.73 -19.83
C ALA A 343 13.02 -8.58 -19.89
N MET A 344 12.58 -9.15 -18.77
CA MET A 344 11.30 -9.87 -18.68
C MET A 344 10.10 -8.94 -18.88
N ALA A 345 10.10 -7.77 -18.26
CA ALA A 345 9.01 -6.81 -18.37
C ALA A 345 8.89 -6.18 -19.76
N GLU A 346 9.99 -6.07 -20.50
CA GLU A 346 10.05 -5.63 -21.91
C GLU A 346 9.73 -6.76 -22.90
N GLY A 347 9.60 -8.01 -22.43
CA GLY A 347 9.41 -9.18 -23.27
C GLY A 347 10.67 -9.58 -24.06
N ALA A 348 11.83 -9.07 -23.70
CA ALA A 348 13.12 -9.41 -24.29
C ALA A 348 13.71 -10.71 -23.71
N ALA A 349 13.25 -11.12 -22.53
CA ALA A 349 13.58 -12.40 -21.91
C ALA A 349 12.31 -13.18 -21.55
N THR A 350 12.44 -14.50 -21.46
CA THR A 350 11.39 -15.38 -20.97
C THR A 350 11.17 -15.13 -19.48
N PRO A 351 9.91 -14.95 -19.00
CA PRO A 351 9.66 -14.73 -17.59
C PRO A 351 10.04 -15.94 -16.74
N SER A 352 10.53 -15.67 -15.53
CA SER A 352 10.76 -16.70 -14.51
C SER A 352 9.44 -17.24 -13.94
N VAL A 353 9.52 -18.36 -13.20
CA VAL A 353 8.36 -18.88 -12.46
C VAL A 353 7.85 -17.83 -11.47
N GLY A 354 8.74 -17.23 -10.66
CA GLY A 354 8.37 -16.21 -9.67
C GLY A 354 7.71 -14.99 -10.30
N TYR A 355 8.30 -14.45 -11.38
CA TYR A 355 7.69 -13.33 -12.11
C TYR A 355 6.30 -13.67 -12.62
N THR A 356 6.14 -14.88 -13.20
CA THR A 356 4.84 -15.33 -13.75
C THR A 356 3.79 -15.51 -12.64
N VAL A 357 4.15 -16.16 -11.53
CA VAL A 357 3.26 -16.31 -10.35
C VAL A 357 2.82 -14.93 -9.85
N GLY A 358 3.76 -13.99 -9.70
CA GLY A 358 3.43 -12.63 -9.25
C GLY A 358 2.50 -11.89 -10.20
N GLN A 359 2.67 -12.02 -11.54
CA GLN A 359 1.76 -11.39 -12.50
C GLN A 359 0.38 -12.06 -12.49
N VAL A 360 0.28 -13.39 -12.36
CA VAL A 360 -0.98 -14.11 -12.18
C VAL A 360 -1.67 -13.65 -10.89
N TRP A 361 -0.96 -13.59 -9.77
CA TRP A 361 -1.47 -13.13 -8.49
C TRP A 361 -2.00 -11.68 -8.55
N ARG A 362 -1.28 -10.81 -9.24
CA ARG A 362 -1.71 -9.42 -9.49
C ARG A 362 -3.02 -9.35 -10.26
N LYS A 363 -3.21 -10.21 -11.27
CA LYS A 363 -4.44 -10.25 -12.08
C LYS A 363 -5.66 -10.74 -11.28
N TRP A 364 -5.46 -11.50 -10.21
CA TRP A 364 -6.51 -12.03 -9.35
C TRP A 364 -6.76 -11.22 -8.07
N GLN A 365 -6.22 -10.03 -7.95
CA GLN A 365 -6.34 -9.21 -6.75
C GLN A 365 -7.81 -8.94 -6.35
N ASP A 366 -8.73 -8.78 -7.30
CA ASP A 366 -10.14 -8.58 -7.02
C ASP A 366 -10.81 -9.86 -6.49
N GLN A 367 -10.46 -11.01 -7.07
CA GLN A 367 -10.93 -12.32 -6.60
C GLN A 367 -10.36 -12.65 -5.24
N LEU A 368 -9.08 -12.36 -5.01
CA LEU A 368 -8.42 -12.50 -3.72
C LEU A 368 -9.19 -11.72 -2.63
N ARG A 369 -9.42 -10.44 -2.84
CA ARG A 369 -10.17 -9.60 -1.90
C ARG A 369 -11.62 -10.04 -1.72
N SER A 370 -12.29 -10.41 -2.80
CA SER A 370 -13.69 -10.82 -2.76
C SER A 370 -13.89 -12.15 -2.06
N GLY A 371 -12.95 -13.07 -2.18
CA GLY A 371 -13.00 -14.40 -1.56
C GLY A 371 -12.51 -14.44 -0.13
N TYR A 372 -11.41 -13.74 0.16
CA TYR A 372 -10.76 -13.75 1.48
C TYR A 372 -11.42 -12.79 2.47
N ASN A 373 -11.57 -11.49 2.11
CA ASN A 373 -11.94 -10.43 3.06
C ASN A 373 -13.31 -10.61 3.74
N PRO A 374 -14.35 -11.29 3.17
CA PRO A 374 -15.58 -11.56 3.88
C PRO A 374 -15.50 -12.76 4.83
N ALA A 375 -14.45 -13.57 4.76
CA ALA A 375 -14.33 -14.80 5.53
C ALA A 375 -13.94 -14.51 7.00
N LYS A 376 -14.29 -15.44 7.88
CA LYS A 376 -13.76 -15.49 9.23
C LYS A 376 -12.55 -16.43 9.23
N THR A 377 -11.39 -15.89 8.83
CA THR A 377 -10.15 -16.64 8.70
C THR A 377 -9.53 -16.91 10.08
N GLN A 378 -8.98 -18.11 10.27
CA GLN A 378 -8.26 -18.45 11.49
C GLN A 378 -6.86 -17.79 11.47
N PRO A 379 -6.28 -17.43 12.65
CA PRO A 379 -5.01 -16.72 12.73
C PRO A 379 -3.88 -17.36 11.91
N ASP A 380 -3.61 -18.65 12.09
CA ASP A 380 -2.52 -19.35 11.39
C ASP A 380 -2.71 -19.36 9.85
N THR A 381 -3.95 -19.41 9.39
CA THR A 381 -4.28 -19.36 7.95
C THR A 381 -4.13 -17.94 7.42
N ALA A 382 -4.48 -16.94 8.23
CA ALA A 382 -4.27 -15.54 7.89
C ALA A 382 -2.76 -15.24 7.77
N ASP A 383 -1.96 -15.70 8.72
CA ASP A 383 -0.49 -15.57 8.67
C ASP A 383 0.09 -16.18 7.39
N LEU A 384 -0.33 -17.40 7.01
CA LEU A 384 0.13 -18.07 5.80
C LEU A 384 -0.22 -17.27 4.53
N ILE A 385 -1.49 -16.86 4.39
CA ILE A 385 -1.96 -16.19 3.15
C ILE A 385 -1.37 -14.79 3.04
N VAL A 386 -1.29 -14.05 4.14
CA VAL A 386 -0.69 -12.70 4.15
C VAL A 386 0.82 -12.80 3.88
N ALA A 387 1.54 -13.72 4.48
CA ALA A 387 2.96 -13.90 4.23
C ALA A 387 3.23 -14.23 2.75
N PHE A 388 2.42 -15.09 2.14
CA PHE A 388 2.51 -15.39 0.72
C PHE A 388 2.22 -14.15 -0.16
N ASP A 389 1.16 -13.37 0.13
CA ASP A 389 0.86 -12.13 -0.59
C ASP A 389 2.01 -11.11 -0.45
N GLU A 390 2.56 -10.94 0.76
CA GLU A 390 3.69 -10.03 1.02
C GLU A 390 4.97 -10.48 0.28
N GLY A 391 5.30 -11.77 0.27
CA GLY A 391 6.43 -12.31 -0.49
C GLY A 391 6.30 -12.06 -1.99
N LEU A 392 5.08 -12.22 -2.53
CA LEU A 392 4.81 -11.96 -3.93
C LEU A 392 4.82 -10.48 -4.32
N LYS A 393 4.78 -9.53 -3.37
CA LYS A 393 4.81 -8.08 -3.68
C LYS A 393 6.02 -7.66 -4.49
N ARG A 394 7.16 -8.35 -4.34
CA ARG A 394 8.35 -8.15 -5.17
C ARG A 394 8.04 -8.23 -6.67
N TYR A 395 7.15 -9.13 -7.08
CA TYR A 395 6.79 -9.39 -8.47
C TYR A 395 5.49 -8.71 -8.89
N SER A 396 4.52 -8.61 -7.97
CA SER A 396 3.14 -8.19 -8.26
C SER A 396 2.94 -6.67 -8.12
N TYR A 397 3.68 -6.01 -7.21
CA TYR A 397 3.58 -4.59 -6.93
C TYR A 397 4.76 -3.77 -7.49
N GLY A 398 5.44 -4.29 -8.49
CA GLY A 398 6.64 -3.69 -9.06
C GLY A 398 6.46 -2.27 -9.61
N PRO A 399 7.58 -1.55 -9.80
CA PRO A 399 7.59 -0.22 -10.38
C PRO A 399 7.30 -0.23 -11.89
N PRO A 400 7.12 0.94 -12.53
CA PRO A 400 7.23 1.07 -13.98
C PRO A 400 8.61 0.60 -14.49
N VAL A 401 8.67 0.02 -15.69
CA VAL A 401 9.96 -0.30 -16.35
C VAL A 401 10.86 0.93 -16.45
N SER A 402 10.28 2.11 -16.72
CA SER A 402 11.03 3.37 -16.77
C SER A 402 11.78 3.66 -15.47
N SER A 403 11.19 3.37 -14.31
CA SER A 403 11.85 3.56 -13.01
C SER A 403 13.03 2.60 -12.83
N SER A 404 12.89 1.35 -13.25
CA SER A 404 13.98 0.37 -13.22
C SER A 404 15.11 0.75 -14.18
N ARG A 405 14.78 1.28 -15.37
CA ARG A 405 15.78 1.85 -16.30
C ARG A 405 16.48 3.08 -15.71
N GLU A 406 15.76 3.95 -15.00
CA GLU A 406 16.34 5.09 -14.28
C GLU A 406 17.35 4.61 -13.23
N LEU A 407 17.02 3.60 -12.43
CA LEU A 407 17.93 3.00 -11.46
C LEU A 407 19.18 2.42 -12.16
N ALA A 408 19.01 1.67 -13.25
CA ALA A 408 20.12 1.12 -14.03
C ALA A 408 21.04 2.23 -14.57
N ALA A 409 20.47 3.31 -15.13
CA ALA A 409 21.24 4.45 -15.62
C ALA A 409 22.00 5.20 -14.51
N LEU A 410 21.43 5.30 -13.31
CA LEU A 410 22.10 5.90 -12.13
C LEU A 410 23.27 5.03 -11.66
N ILE A 411 23.13 3.70 -11.73
CA ILE A 411 24.22 2.76 -11.42
C ILE A 411 25.34 2.89 -12.47
N GLU A 412 25.01 2.93 -13.75
CA GLU A 412 25.98 3.11 -14.84
C GLU A 412 26.71 4.45 -14.76
N ALA A 413 26.02 5.50 -14.31
CA ALA A 413 26.61 6.82 -14.08
C ALA A 413 27.47 6.89 -12.79
N GLY A 414 27.49 5.85 -11.97
CA GLY A 414 28.22 5.80 -10.70
C GLY A 414 27.63 6.65 -9.57
N ILE A 415 26.40 7.14 -9.74
CA ILE A 415 25.66 7.90 -8.70
C ILE A 415 25.06 6.96 -7.65
N VAL A 416 24.57 5.78 -8.09
CA VAL A 416 24.02 4.75 -7.20
C VAL A 416 24.94 3.54 -7.21
N THR A 417 25.17 2.95 -6.03
CA THR A 417 25.80 1.62 -5.92
C THR A 417 24.88 0.66 -5.18
N LEU A 418 24.85 -0.59 -5.62
CA LEU A 418 24.18 -1.69 -4.94
C LEU A 418 25.17 -2.68 -4.29
N ASP A 419 26.44 -2.29 -4.13
CA ASP A 419 27.47 -3.14 -3.53
C ASP A 419 27.21 -3.44 -2.04
N HIS A 420 26.42 -2.60 -1.39
CA HIS A 420 26.03 -2.73 0.01
C HIS A 420 24.51 -2.91 0.16
N ALA A 421 23.82 -3.43 -0.87
CA ALA A 421 22.36 -3.45 -0.88
C ALA A 421 21.76 -4.51 0.07
N ALA A 422 22.41 -5.67 0.23
CA ALA A 422 21.89 -6.81 1.00
C ALA A 422 22.37 -6.77 2.45
N ASP A 423 21.50 -6.35 3.35
CA ASP A 423 21.64 -6.37 4.82
C ASP A 423 23.06 -6.03 5.31
N PRO A 424 23.63 -4.85 4.98
CA PRO A 424 24.98 -4.52 5.39
C PRO A 424 25.08 -4.35 6.90
N ASP A 425 26.24 -4.72 7.46
CA ASP A 425 26.57 -4.35 8.84
C ASP A 425 26.71 -2.83 8.94
N ILE A 426 25.93 -2.20 9.84
CA ILE A 426 25.90 -0.74 10.00
C ILE A 426 26.49 -0.33 11.34
N ALA A 427 27.63 0.36 11.29
CA ALA A 427 28.28 0.94 12.46
C ALA A 427 28.04 2.45 12.53
N LEU A 428 27.79 2.95 13.74
CA LEU A 428 27.69 4.38 14.03
C LEU A 428 29.08 4.98 14.23
N THR A 429 29.40 6.05 13.51
CA THR A 429 30.69 6.73 13.55
C THR A 429 30.51 8.24 13.70
N GLU A 430 31.58 8.99 14.05
CA GLU A 430 31.53 10.45 14.05
C GLU A 430 31.20 11.02 12.65
N GLY A 431 31.53 10.28 11.58
CA GLY A 431 31.23 10.62 10.19
C GLY A 431 29.76 10.41 9.79
N GLY A 432 29.02 9.57 10.53
CA GLY A 432 27.65 9.17 10.24
C GLY A 432 27.43 7.67 10.40
N TRP A 433 27.21 6.97 9.30
CA TRP A 433 26.93 5.53 9.26
C TRP A 433 27.94 4.83 8.34
N THR A 434 28.64 3.83 8.84
CA THR A 434 29.50 3.00 8.00
C THR A 434 28.76 1.70 7.66
N LEU A 435 28.43 1.53 6.39
CA LEU A 435 27.81 0.31 5.85
C LEU A 435 28.93 -0.62 5.36
N THR A 436 28.96 -1.86 5.84
CA THR A 436 29.98 -2.85 5.50
C THR A 436 29.33 -4.10 4.91
N SER A 437 29.85 -4.56 3.78
CA SER A 437 29.49 -5.82 3.12
C SER A 437 30.76 -6.55 2.66
N ASP A 438 30.61 -7.69 1.99
CA ASP A 438 31.73 -8.40 1.36
C ASP A 438 32.45 -7.58 0.28
N GLN A 439 31.84 -6.51 -0.22
CA GLN A 439 32.42 -5.58 -1.21
C GLN A 439 33.23 -4.45 -0.59
N GLY A 440 33.33 -4.39 0.75
CA GLY A 440 34.05 -3.36 1.50
C GLY A 440 33.17 -2.51 2.39
N SER A 441 33.55 -1.27 2.62
CA SER A 441 32.81 -0.35 3.48
C SER A 441 32.61 1.01 2.82
N VAL A 442 31.45 1.64 3.07
CA VAL A 442 31.15 3.00 2.66
C VAL A 442 30.63 3.80 3.86
N GLU A 443 31.06 5.05 3.99
CA GLU A 443 30.58 5.97 5.03
C GLU A 443 29.49 6.87 4.45
N ALA A 444 28.32 6.90 5.09
CA ALA A 444 27.20 7.73 4.71
C ALA A 444 27.02 8.92 5.67
N ASP A 445 26.91 10.12 5.12
CA ASP A 445 26.68 11.37 5.85
C ASP A 445 25.22 11.57 6.25
N VAL A 446 24.31 10.96 5.48
CA VAL A 446 22.85 11.09 5.62
C VAL A 446 22.22 9.71 5.52
N MET A 447 21.24 9.45 6.37
CA MET A 447 20.38 8.26 6.30
C MET A 447 18.96 8.69 5.94
N ILE A 448 18.34 8.00 4.97
CA ILE A 448 16.92 8.20 4.64
C ILE A 448 16.17 6.93 4.99
N ASP A 449 15.09 7.05 5.77
CA ASP A 449 14.17 5.95 6.01
C ASP A 449 13.06 5.95 4.95
N ALA A 450 13.06 4.93 4.11
CA ALA A 450 12.08 4.70 3.04
C ALA A 450 11.25 3.43 3.27
N VAL A 451 11.30 2.86 4.49
CA VAL A 451 10.54 1.67 4.87
C VAL A 451 9.14 2.07 5.35
N ILE A 452 8.13 1.38 4.86
CA ILE A 452 6.76 1.51 5.38
C ILE A 452 6.67 0.69 6.66
N ALA A 453 6.28 1.34 7.76
CA ALA A 453 6.17 0.68 9.05
C ALA A 453 5.13 -0.46 9.04
N SER A 454 5.35 -1.46 9.89
CA SER A 454 4.39 -2.54 10.13
C SER A 454 3.04 -1.99 10.63
N PRO A 455 1.91 -2.63 10.30
CA PRO A 455 0.60 -2.31 10.87
C PRO A 455 0.40 -2.90 12.29
N ASP A 456 1.48 -3.23 13.00
CA ASP A 456 1.47 -3.73 14.36
C ASP A 456 0.82 -2.71 15.32
N LEU A 457 -0.19 -3.17 16.05
CA LEU A 457 -0.95 -2.32 16.97
C LEU A 457 -0.13 -1.89 18.20
N SER A 458 0.89 -2.65 18.58
CA SER A 458 1.72 -2.39 19.77
C SER A 458 2.65 -1.18 19.63
N ILE A 459 2.97 -0.80 18.38
CA ILE A 459 3.89 0.31 18.10
C ILE A 459 3.20 1.62 17.70
N LEU A 460 1.87 1.67 17.72
CA LEU A 460 1.10 2.85 17.33
C LEU A 460 1.39 4.06 18.21
N ARG A 461 1.41 5.25 17.61
CA ARG A 461 1.53 6.56 18.30
C ARG A 461 0.23 7.38 18.24
N SER A 462 -0.90 6.73 18.22
CA SER A 462 -2.22 7.35 18.20
C SER A 462 -2.92 7.15 19.55
N SER A 463 -3.19 8.23 20.27
CA SER A 463 -3.90 8.13 21.55
C SER A 463 -5.27 7.48 21.43
N LEU A 464 -6.00 7.76 20.34
CA LEU A 464 -7.28 7.13 20.04
C LEU A 464 -7.15 5.61 19.87
N LEU A 465 -6.21 5.17 19.03
CA LEU A 465 -6.03 3.74 18.75
C LEU A 465 -5.47 3.01 19.97
N ASN A 466 -4.50 3.62 20.66
CA ASN A 466 -3.92 3.04 21.88
C ASN A 466 -5.00 2.88 22.97
N GLY A 467 -5.90 3.86 23.11
CA GLY A 467 -7.03 3.74 24.03
C GLY A 467 -7.94 2.55 23.70
N LEU A 468 -8.20 2.29 22.41
CA LEU A 468 -8.98 1.12 21.98
C LEU A 468 -8.24 -0.20 22.22
N VAL A 469 -6.91 -0.21 22.05
CA VAL A 469 -6.06 -1.38 22.37
C VAL A 469 -6.08 -1.64 23.87
N ASP A 470 -5.85 -0.60 24.71
CA ASP A 470 -5.82 -0.71 26.16
C ASP A 470 -7.17 -1.18 26.74
N GLU A 471 -8.29 -0.80 26.10
CA GLU A 471 -9.63 -1.26 26.45
C GLU A 471 -9.96 -2.68 25.91
N GLY A 472 -9.08 -3.29 25.16
CA GLY A 472 -9.30 -4.59 24.50
C GLY A 472 -10.36 -4.56 23.40
N LYS A 473 -10.72 -3.38 22.89
CA LYS A 473 -11.66 -3.21 21.76
C LYS A 473 -10.96 -3.40 20.43
N LEU A 474 -9.68 -3.03 20.32
CA LEU A 474 -8.86 -3.25 19.13
C LEU A 474 -7.78 -4.27 19.49
N CYS A 475 -7.85 -5.45 18.89
CA CYS A 475 -6.90 -6.53 19.13
C CYS A 475 -6.42 -7.15 17.82
N PRO A 476 -5.16 -7.63 17.76
CA PRO A 476 -4.65 -8.25 16.55
C PRO A 476 -5.26 -9.64 16.32
N ILE A 477 -5.42 -10.02 15.04
CA ILE A 477 -5.87 -11.36 14.65
C ILE A 477 -4.80 -12.43 14.98
N SER A 478 -3.52 -12.06 14.87
CA SER A 478 -2.35 -12.85 15.29
C SER A 478 -1.24 -11.91 15.76
N GLU A 479 -0.15 -12.44 16.33
CA GLU A 479 0.99 -11.65 16.80
C GLU A 479 1.68 -10.84 15.68
N SER A 480 1.61 -11.33 14.43
CA SER A 480 2.29 -10.72 13.28
C SER A 480 1.38 -9.80 12.45
N LEU A 481 0.07 -9.80 12.70
CA LEU A 481 -0.95 -9.16 11.89
C LEU A 481 -1.65 -8.02 12.66
N ALA A 482 -2.49 -7.28 11.94
CA ALA A 482 -3.21 -6.14 12.47
C ALA A 482 -4.57 -6.53 13.10
N ALA A 483 -5.47 -5.58 13.24
CA ALA A 483 -6.72 -5.74 13.97
C ALA A 483 -7.68 -6.77 13.37
N GLU A 484 -8.37 -7.52 14.25
CA GLU A 484 -9.44 -8.41 13.86
C GLU A 484 -10.71 -7.61 13.53
N THR A 485 -11.29 -7.87 12.34
CA THR A 485 -12.55 -7.27 11.90
C THR A 485 -13.47 -8.31 11.27
N ALA A 486 -14.77 -8.05 11.35
CA ALA A 486 -15.79 -8.84 10.67
C ALA A 486 -15.93 -8.44 9.19
N ALA A 487 -16.73 -9.18 8.42
CA ALA A 487 -16.95 -8.96 6.99
C ALA A 487 -17.51 -7.55 6.67
N ASP A 488 -18.24 -6.95 7.58
CA ASP A 488 -18.82 -5.60 7.53
C ASP A 488 -17.86 -4.52 8.08
N ALA A 489 -16.61 -4.89 8.34
CA ALA A 489 -15.58 -4.08 8.95
C ALA A 489 -15.79 -3.71 10.44
N GLN A 490 -16.82 -4.23 11.12
CA GLN A 490 -16.93 -4.03 12.56
C GLN A 490 -15.74 -4.68 13.28
N ILE A 491 -15.17 -3.94 14.22
CA ILE A 491 -14.02 -4.40 15.02
C ILE A 491 -14.49 -5.52 15.96
N ILE A 492 -13.68 -6.58 16.05
CA ILE A 492 -13.87 -7.69 16.98
C ILE A 492 -12.96 -7.47 18.19
N ALA A 493 -13.54 -7.37 19.36
CA ALA A 493 -12.84 -7.16 20.62
C ALA A 493 -12.16 -8.46 21.11
N GLN A 494 -11.26 -8.33 22.07
CA GLN A 494 -10.47 -9.44 22.63
C GLN A 494 -11.34 -10.59 23.19
N ASP A 495 -12.54 -10.31 23.63
CA ASP A 495 -13.50 -11.32 24.10
C ASP A 495 -14.30 -11.98 22.95
N GLY A 496 -14.01 -11.65 21.70
CA GLY A 496 -14.68 -12.15 20.50
C GLY A 496 -16.00 -11.46 20.19
N THR A 497 -16.40 -10.44 20.94
CA THR A 497 -17.62 -9.68 20.66
C THR A 497 -17.38 -8.62 19.61
N ARG A 498 -18.42 -8.31 18.81
CA ARG A 498 -18.39 -7.18 17.88
C ARG A 498 -18.59 -5.87 18.62
N SER A 499 -17.90 -4.83 18.23
CA SER A 499 -18.13 -3.47 18.71
C SER A 499 -19.21 -2.80 17.86
N PRO A 500 -20.47 -2.66 18.36
CA PRO A 500 -21.56 -2.16 17.53
C PRO A 500 -21.27 -0.78 16.95
N GLY A 501 -21.37 -0.64 15.62
CA GLY A 501 -21.15 0.62 14.91
C GLY A 501 -19.71 1.13 14.90
N LEU A 502 -18.74 0.41 15.47
CA LEU A 502 -17.31 0.76 15.36
C LEU A 502 -16.64 -0.10 14.30
N CYS A 503 -16.24 0.54 13.21
CA CYS A 503 -15.70 -0.12 12.02
C CYS A 503 -14.28 0.35 11.69
N LEU A 504 -13.49 -0.54 11.13
CA LEU A 504 -12.12 -0.28 10.68
C LEU A 504 -11.93 -0.75 9.23
N LEU A 505 -11.46 0.13 8.36
CA LEU A 505 -11.09 -0.19 6.98
C LEU A 505 -9.62 0.16 6.72
N GLY A 506 -8.94 -0.68 5.96
CA GLY A 506 -7.59 -0.43 5.45
C GLY A 506 -6.51 -1.27 6.12
N ARG A 507 -5.27 -0.77 6.06
CA ARG A 507 -4.06 -1.51 6.43
C ARG A 507 -4.06 -2.02 7.88
N LEU A 508 -4.67 -1.28 8.81
CA LEU A 508 -4.76 -1.71 10.20
C LEU A 508 -5.73 -2.90 10.44
N ALA A 509 -6.38 -3.41 9.39
CA ALA A 509 -7.13 -4.66 9.42
C ALA A 509 -6.42 -5.80 8.66
N LEU A 510 -5.12 -5.65 8.33
CA LEU A 510 -4.34 -6.67 7.63
C LEU A 510 -4.36 -7.99 8.43
N GLY A 511 -4.72 -9.07 7.75
CA GLY A 511 -4.98 -10.38 8.34
C GLY A 511 -6.48 -10.71 8.35
N SER A 512 -7.34 -9.80 8.77
CA SER A 512 -8.78 -9.88 8.51
C SER A 512 -9.12 -9.54 7.06
N VAL A 513 -8.31 -8.70 6.45
CA VAL A 513 -8.31 -8.40 5.01
C VAL A 513 -6.92 -8.60 4.43
N VAL A 514 -6.83 -8.91 3.14
CA VAL A 514 -5.58 -9.05 2.38
C VAL A 514 -5.55 -8.04 1.25
N ALA A 515 -4.37 -7.69 0.75
CA ALA A 515 -4.18 -6.74 -0.35
C ALA A 515 -4.86 -5.37 -0.10
N ALA A 516 -4.82 -4.91 1.16
CA ALA A 516 -5.45 -3.68 1.62
C ALA A 516 -4.71 -2.39 1.20
N ASP A 517 -3.51 -2.51 0.62
CA ASP A 517 -2.65 -1.38 0.21
C ASP A 517 -2.99 -0.85 -1.20
N SER A 518 -3.98 -1.45 -1.88
CA SER A 518 -4.35 -1.07 -3.25
C SER A 518 -5.30 0.12 -3.29
N LEU A 519 -5.08 1.02 -4.26
CA LEU A 519 -6.03 2.09 -4.59
C LEU A 519 -7.42 1.51 -4.93
N HIS A 520 -7.48 0.39 -5.67
CA HIS A 520 -8.74 -0.25 -6.05
C HIS A 520 -9.53 -0.75 -4.85
N ASP A 521 -8.84 -1.23 -3.80
CA ASP A 521 -9.51 -1.67 -2.57
C ASP A 521 -10.21 -0.51 -1.85
N CYS A 522 -9.71 0.72 -1.99
CA CYS A 522 -10.37 1.90 -1.42
C CYS A 522 -11.80 2.10 -1.95
N PHE A 523 -12.04 1.75 -3.23
CA PHE A 523 -13.32 1.87 -3.92
C PHE A 523 -13.97 0.50 -4.19
N GLY A 524 -13.43 -0.56 -3.60
CA GLY A 524 -13.79 -1.95 -3.86
C GLY A 524 -14.82 -2.53 -2.89
N ALA A 525 -14.87 -3.86 -2.87
CA ALA A 525 -15.88 -4.64 -2.18
C ALA A 525 -15.96 -4.38 -0.66
N ALA A 526 -14.82 -4.07 0.01
CA ALA A 526 -14.80 -3.79 1.45
C ALA A 526 -15.61 -2.53 1.79
N SER A 527 -15.41 -1.43 1.05
CA SER A 527 -16.17 -0.19 1.19
C SER A 527 -17.67 -0.41 0.92
N HIS A 528 -18.00 -1.25 -0.07
CA HIS A 528 -19.38 -1.58 -0.41
C HIS A 528 -20.08 -2.45 0.66
N ARG A 529 -19.37 -3.41 1.28
CA ARG A 529 -19.91 -4.22 2.39
C ARG A 529 -20.20 -3.33 3.60
N TRP A 530 -19.22 -2.54 4.03
CA TRP A 530 -19.43 -1.59 5.12
C TRP A 530 -20.66 -0.70 4.88
N ALA A 531 -20.78 -0.11 3.68
CA ALA A 531 -21.90 0.76 3.34
C ALA A 531 -23.26 0.03 3.35
N GLN A 532 -23.29 -1.23 2.89
CA GLN A 532 -24.49 -2.07 2.93
C GLN A 532 -24.95 -2.29 4.37
N ASP A 533 -24.02 -2.72 5.23
CA ASP A 533 -24.36 -3.09 6.60
C ASP A 533 -24.71 -1.84 7.45
N VAL A 534 -24.12 -0.67 7.18
CA VAL A 534 -24.57 0.61 7.77
C VAL A 534 -26.04 0.86 7.46
N VAL A 535 -26.47 0.72 6.20
CA VAL A 535 -27.88 0.92 5.82
C VAL A 535 -28.77 -0.11 6.48
N GLU A 536 -28.36 -1.37 6.55
CA GLU A 536 -29.12 -2.44 7.21
C GLU A 536 -29.29 -2.20 8.71
N ARG A 537 -28.24 -1.73 9.40
CA ARG A 537 -28.33 -1.30 10.81
C ARG A 537 -29.27 -0.11 11.00
N MET A 538 -29.22 0.88 10.10
CA MET A 538 -30.15 2.02 10.12
C MET A 538 -31.61 1.60 9.98
N GLU A 539 -31.88 0.56 9.20
CA GLU A 539 -33.22 0.01 8.98
C GLU A 539 -33.67 -0.99 10.06
N GLY A 540 -32.77 -1.31 11.03
CA GLY A 540 -33.05 -2.29 12.09
C GLY A 540 -33.17 -3.74 11.59
N LYS A 541 -32.50 -4.06 10.46
CA LYS A 541 -32.52 -5.39 9.83
C LYS A 541 -31.42 -6.33 10.33
N VAL A 542 -30.40 -5.79 10.98
CA VAL A 542 -29.30 -6.55 11.59
C VAL A 542 -29.52 -6.56 13.08
N GLU A 543 -29.54 -7.75 13.72
CA GLU A 543 -29.43 -7.86 15.17
C GLU A 543 -28.03 -7.36 15.59
N THR A 544 -28.00 -6.35 16.46
CA THR A 544 -26.78 -5.74 17.00
C THR A 544 -25.96 -6.73 17.83
#